data_c6827674f6d6ec376344d8682a654b00
#
_entry.id   c6827674f6d6ec376344d8682a654b00
#
_cell.length_a   1.000
_cell.length_b   1.000
_cell.length_c   1.000
_cell.angle_alpha   90.00
_cell.angle_beta   90.00
_cell.angle_gamma   90.00
#
_symmetry.space_group_name_H-M   'P 1'
#
loop_
_entity.id
_entity.type
_entity.pdbx_description
1 polymer ?
#
loop_
_entity_poly.entity_id
_entity_poly.type
_entity_poly.pdbx_seq_one_letter_code
_entity_poly.pdbx_strand_id
1 'polypeptide(L)'
;MPRAPFAVAYRIEIIDDLAEFGRQKDAWDAVASRFATPLLSHDWFLSCATSFEGSLHVVECWRAGRLAAAAPLVLTGPSRLRRLEVLGARALFEPTGFIYEDVEALGILCQGLARLSLPLMLQRMPRGSPVQATLAGATEGRGWWATGNGGDCPFVDLHETWGDYLQSRSPQRRYDLRRARRRLEAMGSIDFRFLAPADHELDGVLRSALAVESAGWKGRAGSAIEAKPELREFIFSYARRASRAGQLRICFLDVDGEPAAVEIGIHADRRFWVLKIGYDERWASCSPGLQLLTECVRESIGQGCVTHEFLGTSDPWISPWSDGCRQHDTMRYYPSNWRGMAAWSLDQAQRLRDAQPVRALRRRTKPSASSDVAIRPTPSGSGTATSPLRTSQTRCSSFIPSSSCEPK
;
A
#
# COMPACT_ATOMS: atom_id res chain seq x y z
N MET A 1 -52.33 15.98 -9.85
CA MET A 1 -50.90 16.37 -10.00
C MET A 1 -50.10 15.47 -9.08
N PRO A 2 -49.15 14.67 -9.58
CA PRO A 2 -48.29 13.90 -8.71
C PRO A 2 -47.39 14.86 -7.92
N ARG A 3 -47.38 14.71 -6.58
CA ARG A 3 -46.45 15.43 -5.71
C ARG A 3 -45.03 15.10 -6.13
N ALA A 4 -44.19 16.12 -6.38
CA ALA A 4 -42.80 15.96 -6.59
C ALA A 4 -42.20 15.10 -5.47
N PRO A 5 -41.31 14.12 -5.76
CA PRO A 5 -40.66 13.35 -4.72
C PRO A 5 -39.94 14.33 -3.79
N PHE A 6 -40.20 14.19 -2.47
CA PHE A 6 -39.48 14.96 -1.47
C PHE A 6 -37.99 14.84 -1.73
N ALA A 7 -37.34 15.94 -2.05
CA ALA A 7 -35.87 15.95 -2.19
C ALA A 7 -35.29 15.46 -0.86
N VAL A 8 -34.56 14.36 -0.93
CA VAL A 8 -33.92 13.78 0.26
C VAL A 8 -32.89 14.80 0.75
N ALA A 9 -33.08 15.31 1.97
CA ALA A 9 -32.18 16.31 2.53
C ALA A 9 -30.81 15.69 2.86
N TYR A 10 -29.78 16.23 2.22
CA TYR A 10 -28.39 15.93 2.58
C TYR A 10 -27.85 16.97 3.55
N ARG A 11 -27.02 16.54 4.49
CA ARG A 11 -26.31 17.40 5.45
C ARG A 11 -24.82 17.07 5.41
N ILE A 12 -23.97 18.09 5.34
CA ILE A 12 -22.51 17.96 5.46
C ILE A 12 -22.15 18.35 6.88
N GLU A 13 -21.36 17.49 7.52
CA GLU A 13 -20.80 17.70 8.85
C GLU A 13 -19.29 17.55 8.81
N ILE A 14 -18.61 18.23 9.73
CA ILE A 14 -17.18 18.11 9.94
C ILE A 14 -16.98 17.62 11.38
N ILE A 15 -16.34 16.47 11.51
CA ILE A 15 -15.96 15.89 12.78
C ILE A 15 -14.50 16.24 13.05
N ASP A 16 -14.23 17.00 14.07
CA ASP A 16 -12.90 17.41 14.52
C ASP A 16 -12.58 16.95 15.95
N ASP A 17 -13.53 16.32 16.62
CA ASP A 17 -13.37 15.68 17.93
C ASP A 17 -13.14 14.17 17.80
N LEU A 18 -12.06 13.68 18.43
CA LEU A 18 -11.67 12.26 18.37
C LEU A 18 -12.68 11.34 19.07
N ALA A 19 -13.30 11.80 20.18
CA ALA A 19 -14.28 11.00 20.91
C ALA A 19 -15.59 10.89 20.13
N GLU A 20 -15.98 11.96 19.42
CA GLU A 20 -17.11 11.94 18.51
C GLU A 20 -16.86 10.98 17.34
N PHE A 21 -15.72 11.10 16.67
CA PHE A 21 -15.34 10.16 15.63
C PHE A 21 -15.34 8.72 16.15
N GLY A 22 -14.80 8.47 17.34
CA GLY A 22 -14.78 7.15 17.97
C GLY A 22 -16.15 6.49 18.15
N ARG A 23 -17.23 7.27 18.26
CA ARG A 23 -18.61 6.76 18.38
C ARG A 23 -19.28 6.40 17.06
N GLN A 24 -18.64 6.70 15.92
CA GLN A 24 -19.25 6.57 14.59
C GLN A 24 -19.04 5.18 13.95
N LYS A 25 -18.43 4.24 14.65
CA LYS A 25 -18.00 2.95 14.10
C LYS A 25 -19.09 2.24 13.29
N ASP A 26 -20.27 2.07 13.85
CA ASP A 26 -21.34 1.30 13.21
C ASP A 26 -21.85 2.00 11.94
N ALA A 27 -22.03 3.32 11.98
CA ALA A 27 -22.44 4.11 10.82
C ALA A 27 -21.37 4.08 9.72
N TRP A 28 -20.11 4.21 10.10
CA TRP A 28 -18.98 4.16 9.18
C TRP A 28 -18.84 2.80 8.51
N ASP A 29 -18.77 1.74 9.30
CA ASP A 29 -18.53 0.39 8.81
C ASP A 29 -19.69 -0.13 7.94
N ALA A 30 -20.93 0.33 8.17
CA ALA A 30 -22.07 0.05 7.29
C ALA A 30 -21.83 0.55 5.85
N VAL A 31 -21.16 1.69 5.67
CA VAL A 31 -20.80 2.21 4.35
C VAL A 31 -19.47 1.59 3.84
N ALA A 32 -18.48 1.48 4.72
CA ALA A 32 -17.14 0.98 4.39
C ALA A 32 -17.14 -0.49 3.92
N SER A 33 -18.07 -1.32 4.41
CA SER A 33 -18.21 -2.73 4.02
C SER A 33 -18.39 -2.96 2.52
N ARG A 34 -18.81 -1.94 1.78
CA ARG A 34 -18.97 -2.00 0.31
C ARG A 34 -17.65 -2.05 -0.46
N PHE A 35 -16.53 -1.73 0.18
CA PHE A 35 -15.22 -1.57 -0.48
C PHE A 35 -14.32 -2.79 -0.37
N ALA A 36 -14.72 -3.82 0.37
CA ALA A 36 -13.98 -5.07 0.57
C ALA A 36 -12.47 -4.85 0.83
N THR A 37 -12.15 -3.85 1.68
CA THR A 37 -10.79 -3.54 2.13
C THR A 37 -10.79 -3.08 3.59
N PRO A 38 -9.89 -3.61 4.45
CA PRO A 38 -9.78 -3.18 5.83
C PRO A 38 -9.21 -1.76 5.99
N LEU A 39 -8.57 -1.22 4.92
CA LEU A 39 -7.91 0.09 4.93
C LEU A 39 -8.91 1.27 4.89
N LEU A 40 -10.20 0.99 4.68
CA LEU A 40 -11.28 1.98 4.74
C LEU A 40 -12.19 1.78 5.95
N SER A 41 -11.87 0.83 6.84
CA SER A 41 -12.64 0.60 8.07
C SER A 41 -12.50 1.77 9.05
N HIS A 42 -13.50 1.93 9.91
CA HIS A 42 -13.43 2.89 11.01
C HIS A 42 -12.22 2.63 11.93
N ASP A 43 -11.95 1.36 12.25
CA ASP A 43 -10.86 0.97 13.13
C ASP A 43 -9.47 1.35 12.56
N TRP A 44 -9.30 1.30 11.24
CA TRP A 44 -8.10 1.79 10.56
C TRP A 44 -7.92 3.29 10.77
N PHE A 45 -8.93 4.09 10.44
CA PHE A 45 -8.82 5.55 10.53
C PHE A 45 -8.80 6.07 11.97
N LEU A 46 -9.51 5.41 12.88
CA LEU A 46 -9.42 5.75 14.30
C LEU A 46 -8.02 5.46 14.85
N SER A 47 -7.38 4.38 14.43
CA SER A 47 -5.98 4.10 14.79
C SER A 47 -5.02 5.12 14.19
N CYS A 48 -5.26 5.59 12.96
CA CYS A 48 -4.50 6.69 12.38
C CYS A 48 -4.67 7.99 13.16
N ALA A 49 -5.91 8.33 13.53
CA ALA A 49 -6.22 9.58 14.24
C ALA A 49 -5.63 9.63 15.66
N THR A 50 -5.47 8.47 16.30
CA THR A 50 -4.86 8.39 17.64
C THR A 50 -3.33 8.39 17.62
N SER A 51 -2.70 8.03 16.49
CA SER A 51 -1.25 7.77 16.44
C SER A 51 -0.47 8.80 15.63
N PHE A 52 -1.09 9.50 14.69
CA PHE A 52 -0.38 10.44 13.81
C PHE A 52 -0.79 11.88 14.06
N GLU A 53 0.18 12.79 13.89
CA GLU A 53 -0.03 14.21 14.07
C GLU A 53 -0.99 14.83 13.03
N GLY A 54 -1.72 15.85 13.46
CA GLY A 54 -2.63 16.65 12.67
C GLY A 54 -3.95 16.93 13.40
N SER A 55 -4.70 17.90 12.91
CA SER A 55 -6.04 18.19 13.45
C SER A 55 -7.06 17.36 12.68
N LEU A 56 -7.79 16.48 13.36
CA LEU A 56 -8.85 15.69 12.76
C LEU A 56 -9.81 16.58 11.97
N HIS A 57 -10.24 16.15 10.80
CA HIS A 57 -11.13 16.91 9.93
C HIS A 57 -11.90 15.97 9.00
N VAL A 58 -12.63 15.01 9.60
CA VAL A 58 -13.45 14.07 8.84
C VAL A 58 -14.66 14.81 8.30
N VAL A 59 -14.88 14.77 7.00
CA VAL A 59 -16.05 15.38 6.35
C VAL A 59 -17.05 14.29 6.04
N GLU A 60 -18.27 14.45 6.56
CA GLU A 60 -19.34 13.47 6.46
C GLU A 60 -20.53 14.03 5.69
N CYS A 61 -21.15 13.18 4.89
CA CYS A 61 -22.38 13.44 4.17
C CYS A 61 -23.47 12.52 4.73
N TRP A 62 -24.47 13.09 5.34
CA TRP A 62 -25.62 12.41 5.93
C TRP A 62 -26.86 12.53 5.04
N ARG A 63 -27.56 11.43 4.85
CA ARG A 63 -28.82 11.35 4.10
C ARG A 63 -29.91 10.75 4.99
N ALA A 64 -30.94 11.55 5.30
CA ALA A 64 -32.07 11.13 6.17
C ALA A 64 -31.62 10.52 7.52
N GLY A 65 -30.59 11.10 8.15
CA GLY A 65 -30.07 10.65 9.46
C GLY A 65 -29.12 9.45 9.39
N ARG A 66 -28.72 8.99 8.20
CA ARG A 66 -27.73 7.91 8.00
C ARG A 66 -26.50 8.45 7.30
N LEU A 67 -25.32 7.95 7.69
CA LEU A 67 -24.09 8.25 6.96
C LEU A 67 -24.19 7.70 5.54
N ALA A 68 -23.98 8.54 4.55
CA ALA A 68 -24.06 8.18 3.13
C ALA A 68 -22.72 8.29 2.41
N ALA A 69 -21.82 9.17 2.86
CA ALA A 69 -20.44 9.25 2.39
C ALA A 69 -19.56 9.93 3.44
N ALA A 70 -18.26 9.60 3.46
CA ALA A 70 -17.27 10.29 4.30
C ALA A 70 -15.88 10.34 3.67
N ALA A 71 -15.16 11.43 3.97
CA ALA A 71 -13.77 11.65 3.64
C ALA A 71 -12.96 11.71 4.95
N PRO A 72 -12.11 10.71 5.25
CA PRO A 72 -11.30 10.64 6.46
C PRO A 72 -10.08 11.56 6.35
N LEU A 73 -10.25 12.82 6.62
CA LEU A 73 -9.21 13.83 6.41
C LEU A 73 -8.61 14.33 7.72
N VAL A 74 -7.43 14.90 7.59
CA VAL A 74 -6.67 15.58 8.64
C VAL A 74 -6.12 16.90 8.09
N LEU A 75 -6.12 17.94 8.89
CA LEU A 75 -5.45 19.20 8.57
C LEU A 75 -3.99 19.11 9.00
N THR A 76 -3.08 19.25 8.05
CA THR A 76 -1.63 19.24 8.25
C THR A 76 -1.01 20.59 7.94
N GLY A 77 0.21 20.82 8.45
CA GLY A 77 0.97 22.06 8.23
C GLY A 77 0.64 23.19 9.19
N PRO A 78 1.42 24.29 9.17
CA PRO A 78 1.22 25.43 10.04
C PRO A 78 -0.11 26.15 9.72
N SER A 79 -0.70 26.82 10.69
CA SER A 79 -2.06 27.37 10.66
C SER A 79 -2.41 28.20 9.40
N ARG A 80 -1.43 28.91 8.84
CA ARG A 80 -1.62 29.70 7.60
C ARG A 80 -1.49 28.89 6.31
N LEU A 81 -0.81 27.73 6.34
CA LEU A 81 -0.51 26.90 5.18
C LEU A 81 -1.11 25.48 5.33
N ARG A 82 -2.25 25.41 6.02
CA ARG A 82 -2.94 24.14 6.23
C ARG A 82 -3.40 23.51 4.91
N ARG A 83 -3.26 22.19 4.87
CA ARG A 83 -3.70 21.33 3.77
C ARG A 83 -4.52 20.19 4.33
N LEU A 84 -5.53 19.76 3.60
CA LEU A 84 -6.26 18.52 3.88
C LEU A 84 -5.51 17.33 3.27
N GLU A 85 -5.26 16.32 4.07
CA GLU A 85 -4.66 15.05 3.64
C GLU A 85 -5.50 13.88 4.18
N VAL A 86 -5.42 12.70 3.54
CA VAL A 86 -6.10 11.53 4.10
C VAL A 86 -5.37 11.06 5.35
N LEU A 87 -6.12 10.73 6.40
CA LEU A 87 -5.60 10.23 7.67
C LEU A 87 -4.64 9.06 7.47
N GLY A 88 -3.44 9.16 8.06
CA GLY A 88 -2.40 8.13 8.00
C GLY A 88 -1.68 7.99 6.64
N ALA A 89 -2.18 8.59 5.55
CA ALA A 89 -1.65 8.37 4.21
C ALA A 89 -0.16 8.70 4.07
N ARG A 90 0.29 9.78 4.70
CA ARG A 90 1.70 10.20 4.67
C ARG A 90 2.62 9.27 5.45
N ALA A 91 2.16 8.78 6.61
CA ALA A 91 2.97 7.96 7.51
C ALA A 91 3.04 6.50 7.07
N LEU A 92 1.91 5.95 6.62
CA LEU A 92 1.78 4.54 6.26
C LEU A 92 2.12 4.27 4.80
N PHE A 93 1.83 5.24 3.92
CA PHE A 93 1.96 5.09 2.47
C PHE A 93 1.21 3.87 1.93
N GLU A 94 0.00 3.63 2.45
CA GLU A 94 -0.89 2.55 1.99
C GLU A 94 -2.03 3.10 1.12
N PRO A 95 -2.73 2.27 0.33
CA PRO A 95 -3.91 2.70 -0.41
C PRO A 95 -4.93 3.41 0.46
N THR A 96 -5.52 4.47 -0.08
CA THR A 96 -6.50 5.29 0.64
C THR A 96 -7.77 5.47 -0.19
N GLY A 97 -8.80 6.05 0.40
CA GLY A 97 -10.05 6.32 -0.30
C GLY A 97 -11.06 7.07 0.56
N PHE A 98 -12.19 7.38 -0.04
CA PHE A 98 -13.40 7.84 0.65
C PHE A 98 -14.40 6.68 0.68
N ILE A 99 -15.28 6.69 1.66
CA ILE A 99 -16.41 5.77 1.70
C ILE A 99 -17.69 6.46 1.22
N TYR A 100 -18.53 5.74 0.48
CA TYR A 100 -19.80 6.27 -0.03
C TYR A 100 -20.78 5.15 -0.39
N GLU A 101 -22.08 5.42 -0.22
CA GLU A 101 -23.13 4.48 -0.59
C GLU A 101 -23.36 4.46 -2.11
N ASP A 102 -23.32 5.66 -2.73
CA ASP A 102 -23.56 5.87 -4.16
C ASP A 102 -22.86 7.15 -4.66
N VAL A 103 -22.87 7.34 -5.98
CA VAL A 103 -22.18 8.47 -6.65
C VAL A 103 -22.86 9.81 -6.32
N GLU A 104 -24.16 9.82 -6.00
CA GLU A 104 -24.88 11.04 -5.62
C GLU A 104 -24.40 11.55 -4.25
N ALA A 105 -24.32 10.67 -3.23
CA ALA A 105 -23.77 11.00 -1.91
C ALA A 105 -22.32 11.44 -2.01
N LEU A 106 -21.51 10.76 -2.84
CA LEU A 106 -20.14 11.17 -3.14
C LEU A 106 -20.09 12.57 -3.77
N GLY A 107 -21.00 12.88 -4.68
CA GLY A 107 -21.11 14.21 -5.30
C GLY A 107 -21.37 15.32 -4.31
N ILE A 108 -22.28 15.10 -3.37
CA ILE A 108 -22.59 16.05 -2.30
C ILE A 108 -21.40 16.23 -1.35
N LEU A 109 -20.72 15.13 -0.97
CA LEU A 109 -19.50 15.17 -0.17
C LEU A 109 -18.41 16.00 -0.88
N CYS A 110 -18.16 15.75 -2.16
CA CYS A 110 -17.15 16.48 -2.96
C CYS A 110 -17.48 17.96 -3.10
N GLN A 111 -18.75 18.33 -3.23
CA GLN A 111 -19.19 19.73 -3.21
C GLN A 111 -18.93 20.38 -1.84
N GLY A 112 -19.17 19.64 -0.76
CA GLY A 112 -18.81 20.06 0.60
C GLY A 112 -17.32 20.37 0.73
N LEU A 113 -16.47 19.45 0.28
CA LEU A 113 -15.02 19.62 0.26
C LEU A 113 -14.58 20.84 -0.57
N ALA A 114 -15.16 21.03 -1.76
CA ALA A 114 -14.86 22.16 -2.64
C ALA A 114 -15.15 23.53 -2.00
N ARG A 115 -16.17 23.61 -1.12
CA ARG A 115 -16.51 24.85 -0.38
C ARG A 115 -15.49 25.23 0.68
N LEU A 116 -14.72 24.27 1.20
CA LEU A 116 -13.67 24.57 2.18
C LEU A 116 -12.53 25.41 1.60
N SER A 117 -12.36 25.38 0.28
CA SER A 117 -11.34 26.17 -0.44
C SER A 117 -9.93 25.99 0.13
N LEU A 118 -9.61 24.78 0.61
CA LEU A 118 -8.32 24.37 1.12
C LEU A 118 -7.56 23.52 0.10
N PRO A 119 -6.22 23.59 0.07
CA PRO A 119 -5.43 22.62 -0.67
C PRO A 119 -5.71 21.19 -0.16
N LEU A 120 -5.77 20.22 -1.09
CA LEU A 120 -6.04 18.83 -0.78
C LEU A 120 -4.96 17.94 -1.38
N MET A 121 -4.48 16.96 -0.61
CA MET A 121 -3.59 15.92 -1.10
C MET A 121 -4.16 14.54 -0.79
N LEU A 122 -4.50 13.82 -1.83
CA LEU A 122 -5.01 12.45 -1.79
C LEU A 122 -3.92 11.52 -2.30
N GLN A 123 -3.24 10.84 -1.39
CA GLN A 123 -2.18 9.90 -1.74
C GLN A 123 -2.76 8.52 -1.99
N ARG A 124 -2.24 7.83 -3.01
CA ARG A 124 -2.55 6.43 -3.31
C ARG A 124 -4.04 6.12 -3.42
N MET A 125 -4.78 7.01 -4.08
CA MET A 125 -6.16 6.75 -4.49
C MET A 125 -6.18 5.70 -5.60
N PRO A 126 -7.07 4.69 -5.55
CA PRO A 126 -7.19 3.72 -6.62
C PRO A 126 -7.43 4.41 -7.96
N ARG A 127 -6.62 4.06 -8.98
CA ARG A 127 -6.76 4.65 -10.32
C ARG A 127 -8.13 4.29 -10.90
N GLY A 128 -8.81 5.30 -11.47
CA GLY A 128 -10.16 5.14 -11.98
C GLY A 128 -11.26 5.16 -10.90
N SER A 129 -10.91 5.48 -9.65
CA SER A 129 -11.90 5.68 -8.59
C SER A 129 -12.88 6.81 -8.97
N PRO A 130 -14.20 6.64 -8.76
CA PRO A 130 -15.18 7.71 -8.93
C PRO A 130 -14.84 9.00 -8.17
N VAL A 131 -14.13 8.90 -7.05
CA VAL A 131 -13.67 10.05 -6.24
C VAL A 131 -12.88 11.05 -7.09
N GLN A 132 -12.02 10.57 -7.99
CA GLN A 132 -11.17 11.43 -8.82
C GLN A 132 -12.00 12.31 -9.74
N ALA A 133 -12.91 11.70 -10.53
CA ALA A 133 -13.76 12.41 -11.48
C ALA A 133 -14.76 13.34 -10.76
N THR A 134 -15.35 12.86 -9.64
CA THR A 134 -16.36 13.63 -8.89
C THR A 134 -15.75 14.87 -8.22
N LEU A 135 -14.54 14.73 -7.63
CA LEU A 135 -13.84 15.89 -7.07
C LEU A 135 -13.40 16.87 -8.15
N ALA A 136 -12.91 16.39 -9.31
CA ALA A 136 -12.54 17.26 -10.41
C ALA A 136 -13.75 18.10 -10.87
N GLY A 137 -14.92 17.47 -11.06
CA GLY A 137 -16.15 18.18 -11.41
C GLY A 137 -16.62 19.16 -10.33
N ALA A 138 -16.57 18.78 -9.04
CA ALA A 138 -16.99 19.66 -7.95
C ALA A 138 -16.08 20.90 -7.76
N THR A 139 -14.84 20.83 -8.22
CA THR A 139 -13.82 21.89 -8.12
C THR A 139 -13.57 22.64 -9.43
N GLU A 140 -14.34 22.35 -10.47
CA GLU A 140 -14.21 23.02 -11.78
C GLU A 140 -14.32 24.54 -11.64
N GLY A 141 -13.41 25.26 -12.29
CA GLY A 141 -13.32 26.72 -12.20
C GLY A 141 -12.84 27.28 -10.85
N ARG A 142 -12.57 26.44 -9.84
CA ARG A 142 -12.18 26.87 -8.49
C ARG A 142 -10.70 26.65 -8.15
N GLY A 143 -9.95 26.00 -9.04
CA GLY A 143 -8.55 25.68 -8.85
C GLY A 143 -8.04 24.72 -9.90
N TRP A 144 -6.90 24.09 -9.64
CA TRP A 144 -6.31 23.12 -10.55
C TRP A 144 -5.82 21.88 -9.81
N TRP A 145 -5.73 20.80 -10.56
CA TRP A 145 -5.24 19.51 -10.09
C TRP A 145 -3.86 19.21 -10.66
N ALA A 146 -3.02 18.55 -9.86
CA ALA A 146 -1.82 17.86 -10.29
C ALA A 146 -1.90 16.40 -9.87
N THR A 147 -1.82 15.50 -10.85
CA THR A 147 -1.83 14.05 -10.61
C THR A 147 -0.45 13.48 -10.88
N GLY A 148 -0.04 12.53 -10.07
CA GLY A 148 1.20 11.79 -10.22
C GLY A 148 1.00 10.33 -9.84
N ASN A 149 1.99 9.49 -10.16
CA ASN A 149 1.97 8.08 -9.77
C ASN A 149 1.94 7.96 -8.23
N GLY A 150 0.99 7.21 -7.71
CA GLY A 150 0.85 6.88 -6.28
C GLY A 150 1.54 5.58 -5.87
N GLY A 151 2.17 4.88 -6.82
CA GLY A 151 2.76 3.56 -6.61
C GLY A 151 1.76 2.44 -6.87
N ASP A 152 2.30 1.26 -7.15
CA ASP A 152 1.51 0.08 -7.48
C ASP A 152 1.60 -0.92 -6.32
N CYS A 153 0.46 -1.47 -5.89
CA CYS A 153 0.38 -2.54 -4.90
C CYS A 153 0.30 -3.89 -5.59
N PRO A 154 1.29 -4.75 -5.43
CA PRO A 154 1.25 -6.09 -5.97
C PRO A 154 0.26 -6.99 -5.21
N PHE A 155 -0.29 -7.98 -5.91
CA PHE A 155 -1.14 -9.00 -5.32
C PHE A 155 -0.92 -10.36 -5.99
N VAL A 156 -1.38 -11.41 -5.33
CA VAL A 156 -1.41 -12.78 -5.85
C VAL A 156 -2.86 -13.22 -5.95
N ASP A 157 -3.28 -13.69 -7.13
CA ASP A 157 -4.54 -14.41 -7.28
C ASP A 157 -4.40 -15.83 -6.73
N LEU A 158 -5.28 -16.19 -5.80
CA LEU A 158 -5.25 -17.49 -5.17
C LEU A 158 -6.17 -18.45 -5.90
N HIS A 159 -5.69 -19.68 -6.09
CA HIS A 159 -6.41 -20.78 -6.69
C HIS A 159 -7.22 -21.55 -5.63
N GLU A 160 -8.09 -22.46 -6.06
CA GLU A 160 -8.89 -23.27 -5.14
C GLU A 160 -8.02 -24.22 -4.31
N THR A 161 -6.92 -24.71 -4.88
CA THR A 161 -5.99 -25.58 -4.17
C THR A 161 -4.54 -25.12 -4.28
N TRP A 162 -3.73 -25.46 -3.28
CA TRP A 162 -2.29 -25.25 -3.32
C TRP A 162 -1.60 -25.92 -4.51
N GLY A 163 -2.12 -27.10 -4.93
CA GLY A 163 -1.62 -27.82 -6.09
C GLY A 163 -1.78 -27.02 -7.38
N ASP A 164 -2.96 -26.46 -7.61
CA ASP A 164 -3.26 -25.65 -8.79
C ASP A 164 -2.44 -24.36 -8.80
N TYR A 165 -2.31 -23.72 -7.63
CA TYR A 165 -1.44 -22.56 -7.47
C TYR A 165 0.01 -22.87 -7.86
N LEU A 166 0.58 -23.97 -7.38
CA LEU A 166 1.95 -24.36 -7.74
C LEU A 166 2.07 -24.69 -9.24
N GLN A 167 1.07 -25.33 -9.84
CA GLN A 167 1.09 -25.63 -11.26
C GLN A 167 1.07 -24.37 -12.13
N SER A 168 0.38 -23.30 -11.69
CA SER A 168 0.35 -22.01 -12.38
C SER A 168 1.71 -21.28 -12.37
N ARG A 169 2.61 -21.63 -11.44
CA ARG A 169 3.95 -21.03 -11.36
C ARG A 169 4.92 -21.71 -12.34
N SER A 170 5.90 -20.92 -12.83
CA SER A 170 6.92 -21.45 -13.76
C SER A 170 7.70 -22.62 -13.15
N PRO A 171 8.25 -23.54 -13.96
CA PRO A 171 9.09 -24.63 -13.47
C PRO A 171 10.30 -24.15 -12.66
N GLN A 172 10.91 -23.03 -13.09
CA GLN A 172 12.03 -22.40 -12.38
C GLN A 172 11.59 -21.96 -10.99
N ARG A 173 10.41 -21.28 -10.87
CA ARG A 173 9.89 -20.83 -9.59
C ARG A 173 9.64 -22.00 -8.64
N ARG A 174 9.01 -23.06 -9.11
CA ARG A 174 8.81 -24.28 -8.33
C ARG A 174 10.12 -24.93 -7.86
N TYR A 175 11.14 -24.90 -8.71
CA TYR A 175 12.48 -25.39 -8.36
C TYR A 175 13.10 -24.51 -7.26
N ASP A 176 13.03 -23.18 -7.40
CA ASP A 176 13.60 -22.23 -6.43
C ASP A 176 12.94 -22.36 -5.05
N LEU A 177 11.62 -22.52 -5.00
CA LEU A 177 10.88 -22.77 -3.76
C LEU A 177 11.34 -24.05 -3.05
N ARG A 178 11.45 -25.15 -3.81
CA ARG A 178 11.94 -26.43 -3.25
C ARG A 178 13.40 -26.35 -2.80
N ARG A 179 14.23 -25.63 -3.54
CA ARG A 179 15.64 -25.42 -3.18
C ARG A 179 15.76 -24.60 -1.91
N ALA A 180 15.01 -23.50 -1.80
CA ALA A 180 15.01 -22.67 -0.61
C ALA A 180 14.48 -23.45 0.62
N ARG A 181 13.44 -24.28 0.46
CA ARG A 181 12.91 -25.15 1.52
C ARG A 181 13.97 -26.12 2.04
N ARG A 182 14.68 -26.83 1.17
CA ARG A 182 15.76 -27.76 1.55
C ARG A 182 16.90 -27.06 2.29
N ARG A 183 17.26 -25.82 1.89
CA ARG A 183 18.26 -25.03 2.60
C ARG A 183 17.80 -24.67 4.01
N LEU A 184 16.56 -24.29 4.15
CA LEU A 184 15.98 -23.97 5.45
C LEU A 184 15.97 -25.20 6.36
N GLU A 185 15.52 -26.36 5.88
CA GLU A 185 15.50 -27.62 6.61
C GLU A 185 16.90 -28.13 7.01
N ALA A 186 17.93 -27.74 6.27
CA ALA A 186 19.31 -28.04 6.61
C ALA A 186 19.89 -27.14 7.72
N MET A 187 19.17 -26.05 8.09
CA MET A 187 19.60 -25.15 9.17
C MET A 187 19.16 -25.60 10.56
N GLY A 188 18.09 -26.42 10.66
CA GLY A 188 17.54 -26.88 11.92
C GLY A 188 16.09 -27.35 11.82
N SER A 189 15.46 -27.53 12.96
CA SER A 189 14.03 -27.84 13.06
C SER A 189 13.20 -26.61 12.67
N ILE A 190 12.22 -26.79 11.78
CA ILE A 190 11.41 -25.71 11.22
C ILE A 190 9.99 -25.83 11.73
N ASP A 191 9.46 -24.73 12.25
CA ASP A 191 8.06 -24.60 12.65
C ASP A 191 7.42 -23.34 12.02
N PHE A 192 6.15 -23.46 11.62
CA PHE A 192 5.35 -22.35 11.12
C PHE A 192 4.14 -22.14 12.04
N ARG A 193 4.08 -20.98 12.66
CA ARG A 193 3.00 -20.63 13.57
C ARG A 193 2.08 -19.59 12.94
N PHE A 194 0.80 -19.92 12.80
CA PHE A 194 -0.24 -19.03 12.29
C PHE A 194 -1.14 -18.64 13.45
N LEU A 195 -0.95 -17.43 13.99
CA LEU A 195 -1.58 -16.98 15.21
C LEU A 195 -2.72 -15.99 14.92
N ALA A 196 -3.83 -16.16 15.64
CA ALA A 196 -4.90 -15.18 15.79
C ALA A 196 -4.97 -14.79 17.28
N PRO A 197 -4.04 -13.97 17.79
CA PRO A 197 -3.84 -13.77 19.21
C PRO A 197 -5.04 -13.08 19.85
N ALA A 198 -5.46 -13.57 21.03
CA ALA A 198 -6.44 -12.89 21.86
C ALA A 198 -5.83 -11.66 22.56
N ASP A 199 -6.67 -10.75 23.08
CA ASP A 199 -6.23 -9.48 23.69
C ASP A 199 -5.11 -9.65 24.74
N HIS A 200 -5.17 -10.70 25.56
CA HIS A 200 -4.19 -10.93 26.63
C HIS A 200 -2.82 -11.43 26.14
N GLU A 201 -2.76 -12.04 24.97
CA GLU A 201 -1.53 -12.54 24.34
C GLU A 201 -0.91 -11.53 23.39
N LEU A 202 -1.74 -10.64 22.85
CA LEU A 202 -1.44 -9.78 21.71
C LEU A 202 -0.15 -8.97 21.89
N ASP A 203 0.01 -8.31 23.03
CA ASP A 203 1.16 -7.44 23.26
C ASP A 203 2.48 -8.21 23.28
N GLY A 204 2.48 -9.46 23.78
CA GLY A 204 3.64 -10.36 23.76
C GLY A 204 3.98 -10.79 22.35
N VAL A 205 2.97 -11.24 21.59
CA VAL A 205 3.13 -11.68 20.18
C VAL A 205 3.58 -10.53 19.29
N LEU A 206 3.00 -9.33 19.44
CA LEU A 206 3.43 -8.15 18.68
C LEU A 206 4.87 -7.73 18.97
N ARG A 207 5.29 -7.73 20.26
CA ARG A 207 6.69 -7.43 20.60
C ARG A 207 7.65 -8.42 19.95
N SER A 208 7.33 -9.71 19.96
CA SER A 208 8.13 -10.73 19.28
C SER A 208 8.18 -10.49 17.78
N ALA A 209 7.05 -10.13 17.16
CA ALA A 209 6.97 -9.82 15.74
C ALA A 209 7.83 -8.59 15.34
N LEU A 210 7.76 -7.52 16.12
CA LEU A 210 8.55 -6.31 15.89
C LEU A 210 10.04 -6.52 16.16
N ALA A 211 10.41 -7.38 17.10
CA ALA A 211 11.81 -7.77 17.33
C ALA A 211 12.41 -8.43 16.07
N VAL A 212 11.68 -9.36 15.44
CA VAL A 212 12.12 -9.98 14.17
C VAL A 212 12.21 -8.96 13.03
N GLU A 213 11.22 -8.05 12.91
CA GLU A 213 11.22 -7.00 11.88
C GLU A 213 12.42 -6.05 12.04
N SER A 214 12.79 -5.72 13.28
CA SER A 214 13.91 -4.83 13.59
C SER A 214 15.27 -5.51 13.46
N ALA A 215 15.37 -6.84 13.57
CA ALA A 215 16.60 -7.61 13.39
C ALA A 215 17.07 -7.68 11.91
N GLY A 216 16.23 -7.19 10.97
CA GLY A 216 16.53 -7.11 9.54
C GLY A 216 17.23 -5.81 9.13
N TRP A 217 17.42 -5.64 7.81
CA TRP A 217 17.99 -4.43 7.21
C TRP A 217 17.25 -3.15 7.59
N LYS A 218 15.95 -3.24 7.88
CA LYS A 218 15.11 -2.10 8.29
C LYS A 218 15.58 -1.50 9.62
N GLY A 219 16.01 -2.34 10.57
CA GLY A 219 16.58 -1.86 11.84
C GLY A 219 17.86 -1.06 11.61
N ARG A 220 18.78 -1.56 10.77
CA ARG A 220 20.03 -0.83 10.44
C ARG A 220 19.76 0.46 9.65
N ALA A 221 18.76 0.47 8.80
CA ALA A 221 18.36 1.66 8.03
C ALA A 221 17.55 2.68 8.86
N GLY A 222 17.23 2.41 10.12
CA GLY A 222 16.36 3.26 10.96
C GLY A 222 14.91 3.34 10.47
N SER A 223 14.49 2.38 9.64
CA SER A 223 13.13 2.34 9.07
C SER A 223 12.24 1.28 9.72
N ALA A 224 12.74 0.55 10.73
CA ALA A 224 11.96 -0.38 11.53
C ALA A 224 10.85 0.36 12.31
N ILE A 225 9.77 -0.36 12.58
CA ILE A 225 8.61 0.17 13.32
C ILE A 225 9.03 0.65 14.71
N GLU A 226 9.88 -0.12 15.40
CA GLU A 226 10.39 0.23 16.74
C GLU A 226 11.15 1.56 16.78
N ALA A 227 11.74 2.00 15.66
CA ALA A 227 12.45 3.27 15.55
C ALA A 227 11.52 4.49 15.43
N LYS A 228 10.21 4.28 15.26
CA LYS A 228 9.21 5.33 15.02
C LYS A 228 8.02 5.16 15.97
N PRO A 229 8.00 5.91 17.09
CA PRO A 229 6.97 5.74 18.13
C PRO A 229 5.53 5.80 17.60
N GLU A 230 5.26 6.71 16.67
CA GLU A 230 3.95 6.88 16.04
C GLU A 230 3.51 5.65 15.21
N LEU A 231 4.43 5.01 14.49
CA LEU A 231 4.14 3.77 13.75
C LEU A 231 3.91 2.60 14.69
N ARG A 232 4.71 2.52 15.77
CA ARG A 232 4.53 1.50 16.80
C ARG A 232 3.16 1.65 17.47
N GLU A 233 2.78 2.86 17.85
CA GLU A 233 1.46 3.13 18.44
C GLU A 233 0.34 2.74 17.48
N PHE A 234 0.44 3.12 16.21
CA PHE A 234 -0.53 2.73 15.18
C PHE A 234 -0.66 1.20 15.07
N ILE A 235 0.45 0.47 14.96
CA ILE A 235 0.42 -0.99 14.83
C ILE A 235 -0.25 -1.64 16.05
N PHE A 236 0.08 -1.22 17.27
CA PHE A 236 -0.55 -1.76 18.48
C PHE A 236 -2.04 -1.39 18.57
N SER A 237 -2.40 -0.14 18.26
CA SER A 237 -3.80 0.32 18.24
C SER A 237 -4.63 -0.44 17.23
N TYR A 238 -4.15 -0.54 15.99
CA TYR A 238 -4.89 -1.22 14.93
C TYR A 238 -4.96 -2.74 15.14
N ALA A 239 -3.85 -3.36 15.55
CA ALA A 239 -3.82 -4.79 15.83
C ALA A 239 -4.81 -5.20 16.93
N ARG A 240 -4.96 -4.42 18.02
CA ARG A 240 -5.98 -4.69 19.06
C ARG A 240 -7.39 -4.67 18.50
N ARG A 241 -7.72 -3.70 17.65
CA ARG A 241 -9.05 -3.59 17.01
C ARG A 241 -9.29 -4.76 16.06
N ALA A 242 -8.31 -5.06 15.21
CA ALA A 242 -8.37 -6.16 14.26
C ALA A 242 -8.40 -7.54 14.96
N SER A 243 -7.72 -7.70 16.10
CA SER A 243 -7.81 -8.92 16.93
C SER A 243 -9.21 -9.11 17.46
N ARG A 244 -9.83 -8.07 18.05
CA ARG A 244 -11.22 -8.12 18.56
C ARG A 244 -12.24 -8.40 17.46
N ALA A 245 -11.96 -7.96 16.22
CA ALA A 245 -12.75 -8.30 15.03
C ALA A 245 -12.45 -9.70 14.47
N GLY A 246 -11.51 -10.46 15.05
CA GLY A 246 -11.11 -11.78 14.58
C GLY A 246 -10.33 -11.78 13.26
N GLN A 247 -9.87 -10.61 12.82
CA GLN A 247 -9.25 -10.41 11.52
C GLN A 247 -7.72 -10.45 11.54
N LEU A 248 -7.08 -10.17 12.69
CA LEU A 248 -5.61 -10.14 12.80
C LEU A 248 -5.02 -11.53 12.63
N ARG A 249 -3.94 -11.60 11.86
CA ARG A 249 -3.07 -12.79 11.74
C ARG A 249 -1.62 -12.37 11.92
N ILE A 250 -0.89 -13.12 12.73
CA ILE A 250 0.56 -12.96 12.90
C ILE A 250 1.19 -14.32 12.66
N CYS A 251 1.99 -14.41 11.60
CA CYS A 251 2.60 -15.63 11.14
C CYS A 251 4.11 -15.59 11.42
N PHE A 252 4.65 -16.65 12.00
CA PHE A 252 6.08 -16.81 12.25
C PHE A 252 6.62 -18.03 11.52
N LEU A 253 7.87 -17.93 11.12
CA LEU A 253 8.75 -19.05 10.82
C LEU A 253 9.80 -19.10 11.92
N ASP A 254 9.85 -20.20 12.63
CA ASP A 254 10.87 -20.47 13.66
C ASP A 254 11.89 -21.50 13.13
N VAL A 255 13.16 -21.31 13.48
CA VAL A 255 14.27 -22.24 13.25
C VAL A 255 14.87 -22.58 14.58
N ASP A 256 14.87 -23.86 14.95
CA ASP A 256 15.27 -24.35 16.27
C ASP A 256 14.60 -23.61 17.45
N GLY A 257 13.32 -23.24 17.26
CA GLY A 257 12.52 -22.51 18.25
C GLY A 257 12.78 -21.00 18.31
N GLU A 258 13.69 -20.45 17.49
CA GLU A 258 13.93 -19.00 17.39
C GLU A 258 13.17 -18.40 16.19
N PRO A 259 12.41 -17.31 16.38
CA PRO A 259 11.72 -16.63 15.28
C PRO A 259 12.69 -16.07 14.25
N ALA A 260 12.65 -16.60 13.03
CA ALA A 260 13.51 -16.21 11.91
C ALA A 260 12.82 -15.26 10.90
N ALA A 261 11.49 -15.36 10.77
CA ALA A 261 10.71 -14.45 9.94
C ALA A 261 9.31 -14.22 10.52
N VAL A 262 8.70 -13.09 10.16
CA VAL A 262 7.36 -12.71 10.59
C VAL A 262 6.59 -12.07 9.46
N GLU A 263 5.27 -12.33 9.41
CA GLU A 263 4.30 -11.62 8.59
C GLU A 263 3.10 -11.22 9.46
N ILE A 264 2.76 -9.93 9.47
CA ILE A 264 1.60 -9.38 10.15
C ILE A 264 0.58 -9.01 9.07
N GLY A 265 -0.61 -9.58 9.15
CA GLY A 265 -1.65 -9.35 8.15
C GLY A 265 -3.06 -9.32 8.72
N ILE A 266 -3.99 -8.95 7.85
CA ILE A 266 -5.43 -8.89 8.12
C ILE A 266 -6.14 -9.87 7.19
N HIS A 267 -6.94 -10.75 7.75
CA HIS A 267 -7.83 -11.62 7.01
C HIS A 267 -9.24 -11.00 7.03
N ALA A 268 -9.65 -10.43 5.90
CA ALA A 268 -10.96 -9.80 5.73
C ALA A 268 -11.48 -9.99 4.30
N ASP A 269 -12.80 -10.13 4.14
CA ASP A 269 -13.48 -10.22 2.84
C ASP A 269 -12.89 -11.27 1.89
N ARG A 270 -12.53 -12.44 2.42
CA ARG A 270 -11.86 -13.52 1.70
C ARG A 270 -10.54 -13.09 1.04
N ARG A 271 -9.84 -12.16 1.65
CA ARG A 271 -8.53 -11.67 1.23
C ARG A 271 -7.58 -11.62 2.42
N PHE A 272 -6.31 -11.83 2.15
CA PHE A 272 -5.25 -11.64 3.13
C PHE A 272 -4.47 -10.38 2.77
N TRP A 273 -4.37 -9.43 3.69
CA TRP A 273 -3.74 -8.13 3.51
C TRP A 273 -2.45 -8.06 4.34
N VAL A 274 -1.30 -8.03 3.69
CA VAL A 274 0.00 -7.99 4.35
C VAL A 274 0.30 -6.58 4.83
N LEU A 275 0.27 -6.36 6.14
CA LEU A 275 0.62 -5.07 6.72
C LEU A 275 2.13 -4.90 6.87
N LYS A 276 2.81 -5.94 7.36
CA LYS A 276 4.26 -5.92 7.58
C LYS A 276 4.85 -7.30 7.39
N ILE A 277 6.07 -7.31 6.87
CA ILE A 277 6.90 -8.50 6.75
C ILE A 277 8.32 -8.17 7.20
N GLY A 278 8.96 -9.09 7.86
CA GLY A 278 10.35 -8.98 8.29
C GLY A 278 11.01 -10.33 8.45
N TYR A 279 12.34 -10.36 8.47
CA TYR A 279 13.11 -11.53 8.83
C TYR A 279 14.41 -11.11 9.51
N ASP A 280 14.92 -11.96 10.37
CA ASP A 280 16.22 -11.78 11.00
C ASP A 280 17.34 -12.15 10.02
N GLU A 281 18.25 -11.21 9.76
CA GLU A 281 19.32 -11.38 8.78
C GLU A 281 20.34 -12.47 9.12
N ARG A 282 20.38 -12.93 10.37
CA ARG A 282 21.17 -14.13 10.72
C ARG A 282 20.79 -15.33 9.85
N TRP A 283 19.54 -15.39 9.40
CA TRP A 283 18.96 -16.46 8.57
C TRP A 283 18.90 -16.14 7.08
N ALA A 284 19.48 -15.03 6.62
CA ALA A 284 19.36 -14.57 5.22
C ALA A 284 19.77 -15.63 4.17
N SER A 285 20.76 -16.50 4.50
CA SER A 285 21.26 -17.55 3.60
C SER A 285 20.21 -18.59 3.19
N CYS A 286 19.17 -18.81 4.01
CA CYS A 286 18.08 -19.76 3.74
C CYS A 286 16.77 -19.09 3.26
N SER A 287 16.77 -17.76 3.09
CA SER A 287 15.61 -16.98 2.59
C SER A 287 14.34 -17.19 3.43
N PRO A 288 14.34 -16.94 4.75
CA PRO A 288 13.26 -17.30 5.65
C PRO A 288 11.97 -16.51 5.32
N GLY A 289 12.05 -15.24 4.92
CA GLY A 289 10.89 -14.44 4.51
C GLY A 289 10.19 -15.03 3.29
N LEU A 290 10.94 -15.59 2.32
CA LEU A 290 10.36 -16.28 1.17
C LEU A 290 9.61 -17.55 1.57
N GLN A 291 10.15 -18.32 2.52
CA GLN A 291 9.53 -19.55 3.00
C GLN A 291 8.26 -19.25 3.79
N LEU A 292 8.31 -18.25 4.69
CA LEU A 292 7.14 -17.82 5.43
C LEU A 292 6.03 -17.33 4.48
N LEU A 293 6.35 -16.46 3.51
CA LEU A 293 5.38 -16.01 2.52
C LEU A 293 4.75 -17.19 1.76
N THR A 294 5.55 -18.20 1.39
CA THR A 294 5.05 -19.41 0.72
C THR A 294 3.97 -20.11 1.55
N GLU A 295 4.21 -20.28 2.83
CA GLU A 295 3.27 -20.94 3.75
C GLU A 295 2.07 -20.02 4.06
N CYS A 296 2.25 -18.69 4.15
CA CYS A 296 1.14 -17.75 4.31
C CYS A 296 0.20 -17.77 3.09
N VAL A 297 0.73 -17.85 1.87
CA VAL A 297 -0.08 -18.03 0.65
C VAL A 297 -0.81 -19.36 0.69
N ARG A 298 -0.14 -20.44 1.09
CA ARG A 298 -0.76 -21.77 1.23
C ARG A 298 -1.89 -21.78 2.26
N GLU A 299 -1.66 -21.18 3.42
CA GLU A 299 -2.65 -21.04 4.49
C GLU A 299 -3.85 -20.19 4.03
N SER A 300 -3.59 -19.07 3.32
CA SER A 300 -4.63 -18.22 2.75
C SER A 300 -5.54 -19.00 1.78
N ILE A 301 -4.98 -19.89 0.94
CA ILE A 301 -5.75 -20.79 0.09
C ILE A 301 -6.61 -21.74 0.94
N GLY A 302 -6.02 -22.36 1.96
CA GLY A 302 -6.72 -23.25 2.88
C GLY A 302 -7.88 -22.57 3.62
N GLN A 303 -7.78 -21.28 3.89
CA GLN A 303 -8.83 -20.45 4.49
C GLN A 303 -9.84 -19.89 3.47
N GLY A 304 -9.74 -20.26 2.19
CA GLY A 304 -10.66 -19.83 1.12
C GLY A 304 -10.52 -18.37 0.71
N CYS A 305 -9.35 -17.78 0.90
CA CYS A 305 -9.04 -16.46 0.37
C CYS A 305 -8.98 -16.51 -1.16
N VAL A 306 -9.34 -15.39 -1.80
CA VAL A 306 -9.28 -15.25 -3.28
C VAL A 306 -8.06 -14.45 -3.72
N THR A 307 -7.49 -13.60 -2.85
CA THR A 307 -6.24 -12.87 -3.12
C THR A 307 -5.38 -12.74 -1.86
N HIS A 308 -4.08 -12.59 -2.10
CA HIS A 308 -3.09 -12.21 -1.09
C HIS A 308 -2.51 -10.85 -1.52
N GLU A 309 -2.85 -9.78 -0.79
CA GLU A 309 -2.57 -8.38 -1.11
C GLU A 309 -1.30 -7.94 -0.37
N PHE A 310 -0.24 -7.61 -1.10
CA PHE A 310 1.04 -7.24 -0.46
C PHE A 310 1.05 -5.82 0.10
N LEU A 311 0.15 -4.94 -0.36
CA LEU A 311 0.20 -3.53 -0.02
C LEU A 311 1.55 -2.89 -0.39
N GLY A 312 1.96 -1.81 0.29
CA GLY A 312 3.25 -1.17 0.07
C GLY A 312 3.53 -0.82 -1.39
N THR A 313 4.73 -1.13 -1.88
CA THR A 313 5.17 -0.88 -3.25
C THR A 313 5.68 -2.15 -3.91
N SER A 314 5.74 -2.15 -5.26
CA SER A 314 6.24 -3.30 -6.02
C SER A 314 7.76 -3.41 -5.91
N ASP A 315 8.23 -4.18 -4.95
CA ASP A 315 9.64 -4.49 -4.77
C ASP A 315 10.09 -5.67 -5.64
N PRO A 316 11.37 -5.74 -6.06
CA PRO A 316 11.88 -6.80 -6.93
C PRO A 316 11.69 -8.23 -6.37
N TRP A 317 11.67 -8.41 -5.06
CA TRP A 317 11.49 -9.72 -4.42
C TRP A 317 10.03 -10.20 -4.46
N ILE A 318 9.05 -9.27 -4.58
CA ILE A 318 7.62 -9.58 -4.71
C ILE A 318 7.27 -9.94 -6.15
N SER A 319 7.93 -9.31 -7.14
CA SER A 319 7.62 -9.47 -8.55
C SER A 319 7.47 -10.94 -9.02
N PRO A 320 8.29 -11.91 -8.56
CA PRO A 320 8.11 -13.31 -8.95
C PRO A 320 6.84 -13.98 -8.40
N TRP A 321 6.16 -13.37 -7.43
CA TRP A 321 4.92 -13.86 -6.82
C TRP A 321 3.69 -13.19 -7.40
N SER A 322 3.82 -11.92 -7.73
CA SER A 322 2.72 -11.08 -8.14
C SER A 322 2.12 -11.52 -9.48
N ASP A 323 0.80 -11.64 -9.52
CA ASP A 323 0.04 -11.86 -10.75
C ASP A 323 -0.39 -10.54 -11.39
N GLY A 324 -0.32 -9.44 -10.64
CA GLY A 324 -0.65 -8.10 -11.10
C GLY A 324 -0.40 -7.04 -10.05
N CYS A 325 -0.73 -5.81 -10.40
CA CYS A 325 -0.62 -4.67 -9.50
C CYS A 325 -1.88 -3.82 -9.53
N ARG A 326 -2.35 -3.42 -8.36
CA ARG A 326 -3.39 -2.41 -8.22
C ARG A 326 -2.76 -1.04 -8.33
N GLN A 327 -3.16 -0.30 -9.35
CA GLN A 327 -2.59 1.01 -9.67
C GLN A 327 -3.24 2.12 -8.84
N HIS A 328 -2.41 3.05 -8.37
CA HIS A 328 -2.85 4.17 -7.55
C HIS A 328 -2.27 5.48 -8.08
N ASP A 329 -3.02 6.56 -7.88
CA ASP A 329 -2.60 7.92 -8.20
C ASP A 329 -2.49 8.76 -6.93
N THR A 330 -1.57 9.71 -6.92
CA THR A 330 -1.51 10.78 -5.93
C THR A 330 -2.00 12.06 -6.56
N MET A 331 -3.09 12.61 -6.03
CA MET A 331 -3.75 13.80 -6.53
C MET A 331 -3.53 14.97 -5.59
N ARG A 332 -3.26 16.16 -6.15
CA ARG A 332 -3.11 17.41 -5.40
C ARG A 332 -4.03 18.45 -6.00
N TYR A 333 -4.89 19.00 -5.17
CA TYR A 333 -5.74 20.13 -5.53
C TYR A 333 -5.20 21.43 -4.95
N TYR A 334 -5.17 22.45 -5.77
CA TYR A 334 -4.74 23.79 -5.41
C TYR A 334 -5.86 24.77 -5.73
N PRO A 335 -6.62 25.27 -4.74
CA PRO A 335 -7.67 26.25 -4.98
C PRO A 335 -7.10 27.56 -5.52
N SER A 336 -7.88 28.29 -6.33
CA SER A 336 -7.51 29.60 -6.93
C SER A 336 -7.49 30.71 -5.87
N ASN A 337 -6.72 30.52 -4.81
CA ASN A 337 -6.50 31.48 -3.74
C ASN A 337 -5.04 31.43 -3.27
N TRP A 338 -4.66 32.34 -2.35
CA TRP A 338 -3.29 32.42 -1.86
C TRP A 338 -2.78 31.13 -1.18
N ARG A 339 -3.68 30.34 -0.53
CA ARG A 339 -3.33 29.07 0.11
C ARG A 339 -2.97 28.02 -0.94
N GLY A 340 -3.71 27.98 -2.06
CA GLY A 340 -3.41 27.08 -3.16
C GLY A 340 -2.08 27.42 -3.83
N MET A 341 -1.80 28.71 -4.05
CA MET A 341 -0.52 29.17 -4.61
C MET A 341 0.65 28.80 -3.69
N ALA A 342 0.51 29.03 -2.38
CA ALA A 342 1.53 28.71 -1.42
C ALA A 342 1.79 27.19 -1.33
N ALA A 343 0.74 26.37 -1.29
CA ALA A 343 0.85 24.93 -1.28
C ALA A 343 1.53 24.39 -2.56
N TRP A 344 1.17 24.93 -3.73
CA TRP A 344 1.81 24.58 -4.99
C TRP A 344 3.30 24.93 -4.98
N SER A 345 3.65 26.13 -4.53
CA SER A 345 5.06 26.58 -4.45
C SER A 345 5.89 25.68 -3.52
N LEU A 346 5.34 25.29 -2.37
CA LEU A 346 6.00 24.37 -1.45
C LEU A 346 6.20 22.98 -2.08
N ASP A 347 5.20 22.46 -2.76
CA ASP A 347 5.30 21.16 -3.45
C ASP A 347 6.32 21.18 -4.59
N GLN A 348 6.44 22.31 -5.34
CA GLN A 348 7.49 22.46 -6.36
C GLN A 348 8.89 22.53 -5.72
N ALA A 349 9.05 23.28 -4.63
CA ALA A 349 10.31 23.36 -3.89
C ALA A 349 10.74 21.97 -3.37
N GLN A 350 9.80 21.20 -2.85
CA GLN A 350 10.05 19.82 -2.40
C GLN A 350 10.52 18.94 -3.56
N ARG A 351 9.80 18.95 -4.68
CA ARG A 351 10.18 18.16 -5.87
C ARG A 351 11.58 18.49 -6.38
N LEU A 352 11.96 19.77 -6.34
CA LEU A 352 13.31 20.20 -6.74
C LEU A 352 14.39 19.68 -5.77
N ARG A 353 14.13 19.69 -4.47
CA ARG A 353 15.04 19.12 -3.45
C ARG A 353 15.21 17.61 -3.66
N ASP A 354 14.11 16.88 -3.84
CA ASP A 354 14.14 15.42 -4.04
C ASP A 354 14.83 15.03 -5.35
N ALA A 355 14.80 15.89 -6.37
CA ALA A 355 15.48 15.66 -7.65
C ALA A 355 17.01 15.89 -7.61
N GLN A 356 17.52 16.64 -6.64
CA GLN A 356 18.96 16.98 -6.54
C GLN A 356 19.86 15.78 -6.21
N PRO A 357 19.56 14.92 -5.23
CA PRO A 357 20.41 13.78 -4.90
C PRO A 357 20.45 12.74 -6.05
N VAL A 358 19.37 12.56 -6.79
CA VAL A 358 19.34 11.67 -7.96
C VAL A 358 20.23 12.19 -9.10
N ARG A 359 20.32 13.49 -9.31
CA ARG A 359 21.23 14.11 -10.29
C ARG A 359 22.70 13.98 -9.85
N ALA A 360 22.98 14.10 -8.56
CA ALA A 360 24.34 13.94 -8.01
C ALA A 360 24.81 12.46 -8.13
N LEU A 361 23.94 11.50 -7.89
CA LEU A 361 24.24 10.07 -8.06
C LEU A 361 24.48 9.72 -9.53
N ARG A 362 23.63 10.20 -10.45
CA ARG A 362 23.81 10.01 -11.90
C ARG A 362 25.08 10.67 -12.45
N ARG A 363 25.59 11.75 -11.85
CA ARG A 363 26.88 12.34 -12.21
C ARG A 363 28.07 11.51 -11.74
N ARG A 364 27.95 10.78 -10.62
CA ARG A 364 29.00 9.89 -10.11
C ARG A 364 29.09 8.55 -10.85
N THR A 365 28.05 8.14 -11.55
CA THR A 365 28.00 6.88 -12.32
C THR A 365 28.26 7.04 -13.82
N LYS A 366 28.60 8.24 -14.31
CA LYS A 366 29.15 8.39 -15.65
C LYS A 366 30.62 7.98 -15.60
N PRO A 367 31.05 6.92 -16.32
CA PRO A 367 32.47 6.59 -16.45
C PRO A 367 33.17 7.78 -17.14
N SER A 368 34.22 8.28 -16.55
CA SER A 368 35.10 9.25 -17.17
C SER A 368 35.73 8.58 -18.41
N ALA A 369 35.33 9.02 -19.57
CA ALA A 369 36.09 8.75 -20.78
C ALA A 369 37.35 9.61 -20.71
N SER A 370 38.48 8.97 -20.48
CA SER A 370 39.83 9.26 -21.03
C SER A 370 40.91 8.79 -20.08
N SER A 371 41.61 7.76 -20.50
CA SER A 371 43.06 7.76 -20.57
C SER A 371 43.47 6.60 -21.47
N ASP A 372 43.89 6.96 -22.66
CA ASP A 372 44.66 6.13 -23.56
C ASP A 372 45.90 5.60 -22.84
N VAL A 373 45.96 4.30 -22.63
CA VAL A 373 47.21 3.61 -22.36
C VAL A 373 47.49 2.75 -23.57
N ALA A 374 48.42 3.24 -24.40
CA ALA A 374 49.01 2.53 -25.52
C ALA A 374 49.71 1.27 -25.01
N ILE A 375 49.19 0.09 -25.35
CA ILE A 375 49.90 -1.18 -25.20
C ILE A 375 50.43 -1.55 -26.58
N ARG A 376 51.79 -1.61 -26.65
CA ARG A 376 52.55 -2.12 -27.80
C ARG A 376 52.21 -3.59 -28.08
N PRO A 377 52.17 -4.02 -29.33
CA PRO A 377 51.95 -5.42 -29.68
C PRO A 377 53.27 -6.21 -29.64
N THR A 378 53.26 -7.41 -29.11
CA THR A 378 54.22 -8.47 -29.38
C THR A 378 53.54 -9.58 -30.19
N PRO A 379 54.24 -10.22 -31.11
CA PRO A 379 53.63 -11.05 -32.14
C PRO A 379 53.70 -12.56 -31.85
N SER A 380 52.85 -13.28 -32.58
CA SER A 380 52.90 -14.70 -32.97
C SER A 380 52.21 -15.75 -32.07
N GLY A 381 51.36 -16.52 -32.74
CA GLY A 381 50.91 -17.85 -32.33
C GLY A 381 49.55 -18.24 -32.91
N SER A 382 49.61 -18.87 -34.07
CA SER A 382 48.58 -19.54 -34.87
C SER A 382 47.50 -20.35 -34.13
N GLY A 383 46.25 -20.37 -34.65
CA GLY A 383 45.37 -21.51 -34.45
C GLY A 383 43.85 -21.23 -34.53
N THR A 384 43.29 -21.40 -35.76
CA THR A 384 41.98 -21.94 -36.15
C THR A 384 40.67 -21.48 -35.53
N ALA A 385 39.91 -20.84 -36.38
CA ALA A 385 38.47 -20.81 -36.65
C ALA A 385 37.45 -21.46 -35.69
N THR A 386 36.40 -20.72 -35.34
CA THR A 386 35.00 -20.99 -35.71
C THR A 386 34.06 -19.85 -35.36
N SER A 387 33.03 -19.70 -36.17
CA SER A 387 32.08 -18.63 -36.43
C SER A 387 31.15 -18.17 -35.29
N PRO A 388 30.41 -17.05 -35.53
CA PRO A 388 29.76 -16.26 -34.46
C PRO A 388 28.30 -16.63 -34.19
N LEU A 389 27.89 -16.53 -32.96
CA LEU A 389 26.48 -16.60 -32.58
C LEU A 389 25.87 -15.18 -32.50
N ARG A 390 24.77 -15.05 -33.23
CA ARG A 390 23.94 -13.85 -33.39
C ARG A 390 23.28 -13.45 -32.06
N THR A 391 23.41 -12.21 -31.69
CA THR A 391 22.57 -11.52 -30.73
C THR A 391 21.24 -11.11 -31.39
N SER A 392 20.14 -11.65 -30.96
CA SER A 392 18.79 -11.18 -31.30
C SER A 392 18.28 -10.22 -30.25
N GLN A 393 18.22 -8.94 -30.63
CA GLN A 393 17.40 -7.94 -29.91
C GLN A 393 15.93 -8.19 -30.23
N THR A 394 15.12 -8.48 -29.22
CA THR A 394 13.67 -8.52 -29.34
C THR A 394 13.10 -7.19 -28.86
N ARG A 395 12.63 -6.40 -29.82
CA ARG A 395 11.75 -5.25 -29.57
C ARG A 395 10.37 -5.76 -29.19
N CYS A 396 9.83 -5.35 -28.04
CA CYS A 396 8.42 -5.46 -27.73
C CYS A 396 7.65 -4.33 -28.42
N SER A 397 6.86 -4.71 -29.42
CA SER A 397 5.85 -3.85 -30.04
C SER A 397 4.52 -4.04 -29.34
N SER A 398 3.86 -2.91 -29.11
CA SER A 398 2.49 -2.72 -28.62
C SER A 398 1.46 -3.49 -29.45
N PHE A 399 0.60 -4.28 -28.77
CA PHE A 399 -0.65 -4.80 -29.37
C PHE A 399 -1.84 -4.24 -28.59
N ILE A 400 -2.68 -3.49 -29.28
CA ILE A 400 -4.02 -3.11 -28.88
C ILE A 400 -4.98 -4.09 -29.58
N PRO A 401 -5.89 -4.76 -28.90
CA PRO A 401 -7.03 -5.36 -29.56
C PRO A 401 -8.28 -4.49 -29.34
N SER A 402 -8.78 -3.94 -30.41
CA SER A 402 -10.16 -3.51 -30.56
C SER A 402 -11.09 -4.74 -30.70
N SER A 403 -12.12 -4.85 -29.87
CA SER A 403 -13.28 -5.66 -30.19
C SER A 403 -14.55 -5.00 -29.70
N SER A 404 -15.29 -4.51 -30.69
CA SER A 404 -16.72 -4.29 -30.66
C SER A 404 -17.47 -5.60 -30.46
N CYS A 405 -18.45 -5.65 -29.57
CA CYS A 405 -19.59 -6.56 -29.60
C CYS A 405 -20.82 -5.85 -29.09
N GLU A 406 -21.79 -5.67 -29.98
CA GLU A 406 -23.16 -5.26 -29.73
C GLU A 406 -24.03 -6.44 -29.25
N PRO A 407 -25.23 -6.17 -28.70
CA PRO A 407 -25.99 -7.11 -27.88
C PRO A 407 -26.99 -7.95 -28.66
N LYS A 408 -27.31 -9.10 -28.11
CA LYS A 408 -28.64 -9.70 -28.23
C LYS A 408 -29.10 -10.17 -26.86
#